data_bd8fa20304201712b7dd58d8b832897f
#
_entry.id   bd8fa20304201712b7dd58d8b832897f
#
_cell.length_a   1.000
_cell.length_b   1.000
_cell.length_c   1.000
_cell.angle_alpha   90.00
_cell.angle_beta   90.00
_cell.angle_gamma   90.00
#
_symmetry.space_group_name_H-M   'P 1'
#
loop_
_entity.id
_entity.type
_entity.pdbx_description
1 polymer ?
#
loop_
_entity_poly.entity_id
_entity_poly.type
_entity_poly.pdbx_seq_one_letter_code
_entity_poly.pdbx_strand_id
1 'polypeptide(L)'
;MRKILIIAPLLILMAAIAYFMIYKQMPHYALQQVEKATVKRNQALFEKYVDVDALSESLARQFVSYATRYKDAEIAGQDPQAIAREYTPELNNVFKTIVIDYIQHGKYPSAGTTVTTTKRSPEAMLMQLQDYIVNRLEFAGFSTVRIGDGYADLTADFFSPSQTSSHRLELKMADKGKYWQIVEISNLDQFLKSIESL
;
A
#
# COMPACT_ATOMS: atom_id res chain seq x y z
N MET A 1 34.89 -6.30 -43.67
CA MET A 1 35.04 -6.06 -42.24
C MET A 1 34.36 -4.75 -41.72
N ARG A 2 34.36 -3.63 -42.47
CA ARG A 2 33.70 -2.36 -42.04
C ARG A 2 32.20 -2.44 -41.73
N LYS A 3 31.42 -3.29 -42.43
CA LYS A 3 29.96 -3.41 -42.24
C LYS A 3 29.59 -4.09 -40.91
N ILE A 4 30.40 -5.03 -40.43
CA ILE A 4 30.18 -5.73 -39.14
C ILE A 4 30.36 -4.77 -37.98
N LEU A 5 31.25 -3.77 -38.08
CA LEU A 5 31.56 -2.81 -37.02
C LEU A 5 30.37 -1.83 -36.73
N ILE A 6 29.46 -1.66 -37.68
CA ILE A 6 28.28 -0.80 -37.55
C ILE A 6 27.05 -1.60 -37.10
N ILE A 7 26.95 -2.88 -37.50
CA ILE A 7 25.79 -3.72 -37.18
C ILE A 7 25.78 -4.12 -35.69
N ALA A 8 26.94 -4.44 -35.12
CA ALA A 8 27.04 -4.86 -33.75
C ALA A 8 26.51 -3.80 -32.73
N PRO A 9 26.92 -2.51 -32.77
CA PRO A 9 26.38 -1.50 -31.88
C PRO A 9 24.89 -1.23 -32.10
N LEU A 10 24.39 -1.37 -33.33
CA LEU A 10 22.96 -1.21 -33.62
C LEU A 10 22.12 -2.32 -32.98
N LEU A 11 22.58 -3.57 -33.04
CA LEU A 11 21.94 -4.70 -32.39
C LEU A 11 21.94 -4.59 -30.86
N ILE A 12 23.06 -4.11 -30.28
CA ILE A 12 23.15 -3.85 -28.84
C ILE A 12 22.15 -2.76 -28.43
N LEU A 13 22.06 -1.68 -29.21
CA LEU A 13 21.11 -0.60 -28.95
C LEU A 13 19.66 -1.09 -29.04
N MET A 14 19.30 -1.88 -30.04
CA MET A 14 17.98 -2.49 -30.18
C MET A 14 17.67 -3.42 -29.00
N ALA A 15 18.61 -4.26 -28.58
CA ALA A 15 18.47 -5.15 -27.44
C ALA A 15 18.29 -4.34 -26.12
N ALA A 16 19.02 -3.25 -25.94
CA ALA A 16 18.88 -2.36 -24.79
C ALA A 16 17.50 -1.68 -24.75
N ILE A 17 17.02 -1.22 -25.90
CA ILE A 17 15.67 -0.63 -26.01
C ILE A 17 14.59 -1.68 -25.68
N ALA A 18 14.68 -2.87 -26.27
CA ALA A 18 13.75 -3.97 -26.01
C ALA A 18 13.76 -4.38 -24.53
N TYR A 19 14.94 -4.54 -23.95
CA TYR A 19 15.10 -4.82 -22.52
C TYR A 19 14.44 -3.73 -21.65
N PHE A 20 14.67 -2.46 -21.96
CA PHE A 20 14.09 -1.35 -21.22
C PHE A 20 12.56 -1.28 -21.35
N MET A 21 12.01 -1.63 -22.51
CA MET A 21 10.55 -1.72 -22.70
C MET A 21 9.94 -2.85 -21.89
N ILE A 22 10.58 -4.03 -21.85
CA ILE A 22 10.13 -5.17 -21.03
C ILE A 22 10.26 -4.83 -19.53
N TYR A 23 11.38 -4.23 -19.14
CA TYR A 23 11.61 -3.84 -17.73
C TYR A 23 10.53 -2.90 -17.19
N LYS A 24 10.08 -1.93 -17.99
CA LYS A 24 8.99 -1.01 -17.62
C LYS A 24 7.64 -1.70 -17.38
N GLN A 25 7.47 -2.90 -17.90
CA GLN A 25 6.26 -3.71 -17.74
C GLN A 25 6.37 -4.69 -16.57
N MET A 26 7.39 -4.60 -15.74
CA MET A 26 7.56 -5.46 -14.57
C MET A 26 6.98 -4.81 -13.29
N PRO A 27 6.45 -5.61 -12.35
CA PRO A 27 5.96 -5.09 -11.06
C PRO A 27 7.02 -4.29 -10.30
N HIS A 28 8.27 -4.73 -10.32
CA HIS A 28 9.39 -4.04 -9.68
C HIS A 28 9.59 -2.60 -10.18
N TYR A 29 9.40 -2.37 -11.49
CA TYR A 29 9.46 -1.02 -12.03
C TYR A 29 8.36 -0.13 -11.45
N ALA A 30 7.13 -0.65 -11.34
CA ALA A 30 6.03 0.09 -10.75
C ALA A 30 6.32 0.48 -9.29
N LEU A 31 6.90 -0.44 -8.48
CA LEU A 31 7.31 -0.14 -7.10
C LEU A 31 8.35 0.98 -7.03
N GLN A 32 9.35 0.95 -7.90
CA GLN A 32 10.34 2.05 -7.98
C GLN A 32 9.69 3.39 -8.36
N GLN A 33 8.65 3.35 -9.21
CA GLN A 33 7.92 4.58 -9.54
C GLN A 33 7.06 5.07 -8.39
N VAL A 34 6.47 4.18 -7.59
CA VAL A 34 5.76 4.53 -6.34
C VAL A 34 6.71 5.20 -5.36
N GLU A 35 7.86 4.60 -5.09
CA GLU A 35 8.89 5.19 -4.23
C GLU A 35 9.33 6.58 -4.74
N LYS A 36 9.66 6.68 -6.03
CA LYS A 36 10.03 7.95 -6.66
C LYS A 36 8.93 9.01 -6.58
N ALA A 37 7.68 8.60 -6.75
CA ALA A 37 6.52 9.49 -6.65
C ALA A 37 6.36 10.03 -5.23
N THR A 38 6.52 9.17 -4.23
CA THR A 38 6.47 9.53 -2.81
C THR A 38 7.58 10.50 -2.44
N VAL A 39 8.83 10.20 -2.78
CA VAL A 39 9.99 11.09 -2.51
C VAL A 39 9.85 12.44 -3.21
N LYS A 40 9.35 12.45 -4.45
CA LYS A 40 9.17 13.69 -5.23
C LYS A 40 7.85 14.40 -4.98
N ARG A 41 6.98 13.84 -4.12
CA ARG A 41 5.63 14.35 -3.82
C ARG A 41 4.80 14.54 -5.10
N ASN A 42 4.92 13.61 -6.02
CA ASN A 42 4.24 13.65 -7.30
C ASN A 42 2.99 12.76 -7.27
N GLN A 43 1.84 13.36 -6.91
CA GLN A 43 0.57 12.68 -6.80
C GLN A 43 0.17 11.99 -8.11
N ALA A 44 0.27 12.66 -9.25
CA ALA A 44 -0.14 12.09 -10.54
C ALA A 44 0.68 10.83 -10.91
N LEU A 45 1.99 10.83 -10.59
CA LEU A 45 2.83 9.65 -10.77
C LEU A 45 2.46 8.55 -9.79
N PHE A 46 2.12 8.88 -8.55
CA PHE A 46 1.69 7.93 -7.52
C PHE A 46 0.38 7.24 -7.94
N GLU A 47 -0.66 8.00 -8.26
CA GLU A 47 -1.97 7.49 -8.68
C GLU A 47 -1.91 6.64 -9.96
N LYS A 48 -0.91 6.86 -10.81
CA LYS A 48 -0.67 5.98 -11.96
C LYS A 48 -0.31 4.56 -11.55
N TYR A 49 0.46 4.39 -10.45
CA TYR A 49 0.97 3.09 -10.01
C TYR A 49 0.28 2.57 -8.75
N VAL A 50 -0.58 3.37 -8.12
CA VAL A 50 -1.42 2.99 -6.98
C VAL A 50 -2.85 3.40 -7.28
N ASP A 51 -3.75 2.45 -7.30
CA ASP A 51 -5.19 2.71 -7.36
C ASP A 51 -5.66 3.11 -5.96
N VAL A 52 -5.62 4.41 -5.69
CA VAL A 52 -5.90 4.94 -4.35
C VAL A 52 -7.33 4.62 -3.93
N ASP A 53 -8.28 4.62 -4.86
CA ASP A 53 -9.68 4.30 -4.57
C ASP A 53 -9.83 2.82 -4.18
N ALA A 54 -9.32 1.89 -5.00
CA ALA A 54 -9.39 0.47 -4.72
C ALA A 54 -8.62 0.09 -3.45
N LEU A 55 -7.43 0.67 -3.25
CA LEU A 55 -6.61 0.45 -2.06
C LEU A 55 -7.32 0.93 -0.79
N SER A 56 -7.87 2.15 -0.80
CA SER A 56 -8.56 2.74 0.35
C SER A 56 -9.83 1.97 0.70
N GLU A 57 -10.59 1.52 -0.30
CA GLU A 57 -11.76 0.67 -0.10
C GLU A 57 -11.38 -0.68 0.51
N SER A 58 -10.30 -1.31 0.02
CA SER A 58 -9.80 -2.57 0.57
C SER A 58 -9.36 -2.39 2.03
N LEU A 59 -8.62 -1.32 2.34
CA LEU A 59 -8.21 -0.97 3.69
C LEU A 59 -9.41 -0.79 4.61
N ALA A 60 -10.40 -0.01 4.18
CA ALA A 60 -11.60 0.27 4.99
C ALA A 60 -12.36 -1.02 5.33
N ARG A 61 -12.60 -1.88 4.34
CA ARG A 61 -13.28 -3.17 4.56
C ARG A 61 -12.53 -4.07 5.54
N GLN A 62 -11.22 -4.23 5.35
CA GLN A 62 -10.40 -5.09 6.20
C GLN A 62 -10.27 -4.52 7.62
N PHE A 63 -10.14 -3.20 7.74
CA PHE A 63 -10.09 -2.53 9.03
C PHE A 63 -11.38 -2.69 9.83
N VAL A 64 -12.55 -2.50 9.20
CA VAL A 64 -13.85 -2.77 9.85
C VAL A 64 -13.96 -4.24 10.27
N SER A 65 -13.55 -5.18 9.40
CA SER A 65 -13.54 -6.60 9.73
C SER A 65 -12.64 -6.91 10.93
N TYR A 66 -11.48 -6.26 11.02
CA TYR A 66 -10.57 -6.39 12.14
C TYR A 66 -11.17 -5.81 13.43
N ALA A 67 -11.69 -4.58 13.39
CA ALA A 67 -12.28 -3.91 14.53
C ALA A 67 -13.46 -4.72 15.12
N THR A 68 -14.34 -5.24 14.28
CA THR A 68 -15.48 -6.06 14.72
C THR A 68 -15.08 -7.39 15.34
N ARG A 69 -13.96 -7.98 14.93
CA ARG A 69 -13.50 -9.27 15.46
C ARG A 69 -12.73 -9.17 16.76
N TYR A 70 -11.96 -8.12 16.96
CA TYR A 70 -10.89 -8.12 17.95
C TYR A 70 -10.92 -6.97 18.95
N LYS A 71 -11.60 -5.87 18.67
CA LYS A 71 -11.45 -4.65 19.48
C LYS A 71 -12.69 -4.18 20.20
N ASP A 72 -13.86 -4.57 19.80
CA ASP A 72 -15.05 -3.91 20.34
C ASP A 72 -16.11 -4.89 20.84
N ALA A 73 -16.18 -5.07 22.16
CA ALA A 73 -17.21 -5.86 22.82
C ALA A 73 -18.62 -5.25 22.68
N GLU A 74 -18.74 -3.94 22.44
CA GLU A 74 -20.01 -3.25 22.20
C GLU A 74 -20.50 -3.48 20.75
N ILE A 75 -19.57 -3.67 19.82
CA ILE A 75 -19.89 -4.01 18.41
C ILE A 75 -20.07 -5.53 18.26
N ALA A 76 -19.50 -6.35 19.12
CA ALA A 76 -19.54 -7.80 19.04
C ALA A 76 -20.96 -8.42 19.09
N GLY A 77 -21.99 -7.65 19.43
CA GLY A 77 -23.39 -8.06 19.38
C GLY A 77 -24.17 -7.58 18.17
N GLN A 78 -23.56 -6.77 17.30
CA GLN A 78 -24.19 -6.22 16.11
C GLN A 78 -23.84 -7.05 14.87
N ASP A 79 -24.70 -6.96 13.82
CA ASP A 79 -24.41 -7.61 12.55
C ASP A 79 -23.13 -7.00 11.92
N PRO A 80 -22.06 -7.78 11.71
CA PRO A 80 -20.82 -7.28 11.10
C PRO A 80 -21.05 -6.64 9.71
N GLN A 81 -22.06 -7.08 8.98
CA GLN A 81 -22.40 -6.51 7.68
C GLN A 81 -23.05 -5.13 7.81
N ALA A 82 -23.86 -4.90 8.84
CA ALA A 82 -24.46 -3.59 9.10
C ALA A 82 -23.36 -2.58 9.46
N ILE A 83 -22.45 -2.95 10.34
CA ILE A 83 -21.28 -2.14 10.71
C ILE A 83 -20.42 -1.82 9.49
N ALA A 84 -20.12 -2.82 8.66
CA ALA A 84 -19.33 -2.61 7.46
C ALA A 84 -20.00 -1.61 6.49
N ARG A 85 -21.34 -1.68 6.32
CA ARG A 85 -22.07 -0.74 5.46
C ARG A 85 -22.03 0.69 5.99
N GLU A 86 -22.08 0.84 7.30
CA GLU A 86 -22.09 2.15 7.95
C GLU A 86 -20.72 2.83 7.91
N TYR A 87 -19.67 2.13 8.32
CA TYR A 87 -18.34 2.73 8.53
C TYR A 87 -17.39 2.66 7.34
N THR A 88 -17.57 1.69 6.41
CA THR A 88 -16.65 1.55 5.27
C THR A 88 -16.57 2.80 4.39
N PRO A 89 -17.69 3.49 4.03
CA PRO A 89 -17.60 4.68 3.18
C PRO A 89 -16.84 5.83 3.84
N GLU A 90 -17.04 6.03 5.14
CA GLU A 90 -16.34 7.08 5.89
C GLU A 90 -14.86 6.80 6.03
N LEU A 91 -14.50 5.58 6.44
CA LEU A 91 -13.12 5.13 6.53
C LEU A 91 -12.40 5.15 5.18
N ASN A 92 -13.09 4.80 4.10
CA ASN A 92 -12.52 4.91 2.75
C ASN A 92 -12.08 6.35 2.45
N ASN A 93 -12.93 7.33 2.76
CA ASN A 93 -12.59 8.75 2.59
C ASN A 93 -11.41 9.17 3.48
N VAL A 94 -11.38 8.70 4.73
CA VAL A 94 -10.28 8.96 5.66
C VAL A 94 -8.97 8.39 5.13
N PHE A 95 -8.94 7.12 4.74
CA PHE A 95 -7.75 6.49 4.16
C PHE A 95 -7.27 7.20 2.90
N LYS A 96 -8.18 7.53 1.99
CA LYS A 96 -7.86 8.27 0.78
C LYS A 96 -7.22 9.61 1.09
N THR A 97 -7.79 10.35 2.03
CA THR A 97 -7.25 11.65 2.47
C THR A 97 -5.86 11.49 3.06
N ILE A 98 -5.65 10.52 3.97
CA ILE A 98 -4.35 10.26 4.58
C ILE A 98 -3.28 9.96 3.51
N VAL A 99 -3.59 9.10 2.55
CA VAL A 99 -2.65 8.73 1.49
C VAL A 99 -2.31 9.93 0.62
N ILE A 100 -3.30 10.70 0.19
CA ILE A 100 -3.10 11.88 -0.67
C ILE A 100 -2.31 12.96 0.08
N ASP A 101 -2.69 13.28 1.32
CA ASP A 101 -1.99 14.27 2.13
C ASP A 101 -0.53 13.87 2.38
N TYR A 102 -0.28 12.61 2.67
CA TYR A 102 1.09 12.12 2.82
C TYR A 102 1.91 12.30 1.54
N ILE A 103 1.33 11.97 0.38
CA ILE A 103 2.03 12.14 -0.90
C ILE A 103 2.29 13.62 -1.21
N GLN A 104 1.34 14.51 -0.95
CA GLN A 104 1.48 15.93 -1.26
C GLN A 104 2.43 16.65 -0.29
N HIS A 105 2.30 16.38 1.00
CA HIS A 105 2.93 17.18 2.05
C HIS A 105 4.08 16.44 2.76
N GLY A 106 4.20 15.12 2.60
CA GLY A 106 5.18 14.27 3.29
C GLY A 106 4.95 14.20 4.80
N LYS A 107 3.74 14.50 5.24
CA LYS A 107 3.32 14.46 6.64
C LYS A 107 1.97 13.79 6.74
N TYR A 108 1.79 13.00 7.76
CA TYR A 108 0.47 12.49 8.08
C TYR A 108 -0.39 13.62 8.67
N PRO A 109 -1.70 13.66 8.40
CA PRO A 109 -2.60 14.58 9.07
C PRO A 109 -2.43 14.42 10.59
N SER A 110 -2.09 15.51 11.28
CA SER A 110 -2.02 15.46 12.74
C SER A 110 -3.41 15.25 13.31
N ALA A 111 -3.54 14.50 14.39
CA ALA A 111 -4.78 14.16 15.09
C ALA A 111 -5.66 15.36 15.53
N GLY A 112 -5.30 16.57 15.16
CA GLY A 112 -6.01 17.82 15.47
C GLY A 112 -6.91 18.35 14.36
N THR A 113 -6.92 17.75 13.16
CA THR A 113 -7.73 18.24 12.05
C THR A 113 -9.08 17.50 12.00
N THR A 114 -10.04 18.03 12.72
CA THR A 114 -11.49 17.88 12.53
C THR A 114 -12.11 16.47 12.50
N VAL A 115 -11.71 15.58 13.40
CA VAL A 115 -12.60 14.47 13.73
C VAL A 115 -13.04 14.64 15.16
N THR A 116 -14.27 15.12 15.37
CA THR A 116 -14.94 15.10 16.69
C THR A 116 -15.25 13.66 17.06
N THR A 117 -14.21 12.90 17.37
CA THR A 117 -14.33 11.49 17.67
C THR A 117 -14.62 11.29 19.14
N THR A 118 -15.77 10.74 19.43
CA THR A 118 -15.96 9.99 20.67
C THR A 118 -14.86 8.92 20.73
N LYS A 119 -14.24 8.70 21.90
CA LYS A 119 -13.07 7.82 22.14
C LYS A 119 -13.18 6.37 21.62
N ARG A 120 -14.24 6.01 20.94
CA ARG A 120 -14.60 4.65 20.52
C ARG A 120 -14.95 4.50 19.03
N SER A 121 -14.69 5.54 18.22
CA SER A 121 -14.98 5.44 16.78
C SER A 121 -13.86 4.71 16.03
N PRO A 122 -14.16 4.06 14.89
CA PRO A 122 -13.15 3.45 14.03
C PRO A 122 -12.03 4.41 13.63
N GLU A 123 -12.33 5.71 13.49
CA GLU A 123 -11.34 6.75 13.18
C GLU A 123 -10.34 6.96 14.32
N ALA A 124 -10.81 6.92 15.58
CA ALA A 124 -9.93 7.04 16.75
C ALA A 124 -8.97 5.84 16.83
N MET A 125 -9.46 4.64 16.53
CA MET A 125 -8.62 3.43 16.43
C MET A 125 -7.61 3.55 15.30
N LEU A 126 -8.02 4.07 14.14
CA LEU A 126 -7.14 4.29 13.00
C LEU A 126 -6.01 5.26 13.36
N MET A 127 -6.31 6.36 14.05
CA MET A 127 -5.30 7.34 14.49
C MET A 127 -4.30 6.72 15.47
N GLN A 128 -4.76 5.89 16.41
CA GLN A 128 -3.87 5.17 17.32
C GLN A 128 -2.96 4.18 16.56
N LEU A 129 -3.51 3.45 15.60
CA LEU A 129 -2.73 2.54 14.76
C LEU A 129 -1.73 3.28 13.88
N GLN A 130 -2.11 4.41 13.31
CA GLN A 130 -1.22 5.26 12.51
C GLN A 130 -0.03 5.73 13.34
N ASP A 131 -0.26 6.26 14.53
CA ASP A 131 0.81 6.70 15.45
C ASP A 131 1.73 5.54 15.82
N TYR A 132 1.15 4.37 16.06
CA TYR A 132 1.89 3.18 16.40
C TYR A 132 2.77 2.69 15.23
N ILE A 133 2.20 2.58 14.02
CA ILE A 133 2.93 2.12 12.83
C ILE A 133 4.08 3.08 12.50
N VAL A 134 3.79 4.38 12.46
CA VAL A 134 4.77 5.40 12.07
C VAL A 134 5.94 5.50 13.05
N ASN A 135 5.68 5.34 14.35
CA ASN A 135 6.70 5.55 15.38
C ASN A 135 7.48 4.27 15.77
N ARG A 136 6.98 3.09 15.39
CA ARG A 136 7.57 1.81 15.87
C ARG A 136 8.02 0.86 14.77
N LEU A 137 7.62 1.09 13.53
CA LEU A 137 7.97 0.22 12.43
C LEU A 137 8.82 0.96 11.41
N GLU A 138 9.87 0.31 10.97
CA GLU A 138 10.72 0.75 9.86
C GLU A 138 10.46 -0.11 8.64
N PHE A 139 10.24 0.51 7.49
CA PHE A 139 10.10 -0.20 6.23
C PHE A 139 11.45 -0.78 5.81
N ALA A 140 11.53 -2.11 5.71
CA ALA A 140 12.75 -2.83 5.35
C ALA A 140 12.87 -3.12 3.85
N GLY A 141 11.78 -3.00 3.10
CA GLY A 141 11.77 -3.22 1.65
C GLY A 141 10.69 -4.18 1.17
N PHE A 142 10.77 -4.54 -0.10
CA PHE A 142 9.91 -5.56 -0.69
C PHE A 142 10.70 -6.84 -0.90
N SER A 143 10.19 -7.99 -0.41
CA SER A 143 10.94 -9.25 -0.40
C SER A 143 10.49 -10.27 -1.44
N THR A 144 9.21 -10.43 -1.66
CA THR A 144 8.67 -11.47 -2.55
C THR A 144 7.77 -10.86 -3.61
N VAL A 145 8.00 -11.23 -4.86
CA VAL A 145 7.08 -10.92 -5.96
C VAL A 145 6.73 -12.20 -6.66
N ARG A 146 5.46 -12.58 -6.63
CA ARG A 146 4.90 -13.72 -7.38
C ARG A 146 4.02 -13.17 -8.48
N ILE A 147 4.35 -13.49 -9.71
CA ILE A 147 3.58 -13.04 -10.89
C ILE A 147 2.70 -14.20 -11.33
N GLY A 148 1.41 -13.94 -11.43
CA GLY A 148 0.40 -14.84 -11.98
C GLY A 148 -0.35 -14.20 -13.14
N ASP A 149 -1.47 -14.81 -13.54
CA ASP A 149 -2.28 -14.34 -14.67
C ASP A 149 -2.99 -13.01 -14.33
N GLY A 150 -2.42 -11.90 -14.78
CA GLY A 150 -2.96 -10.56 -14.62
C GLY A 150 -2.79 -9.94 -13.23
N TYR A 151 -2.14 -10.64 -12.29
CA TYR A 151 -1.87 -10.16 -10.94
C TYR A 151 -0.44 -10.47 -10.50
N ALA A 152 0.06 -9.66 -9.59
CA ALA A 152 1.29 -9.95 -8.87
C ALA A 152 1.06 -9.72 -7.37
N ASP A 153 1.47 -10.70 -6.56
CA ASP A 153 1.50 -10.59 -5.12
C ASP A 153 2.91 -10.21 -4.67
N LEU A 154 3.02 -9.25 -3.79
CA LEU A 154 4.28 -8.80 -3.23
C LEU A 154 4.18 -8.65 -1.72
N THR A 155 5.30 -8.82 -1.05
CA THR A 155 5.40 -8.69 0.41
C THR A 155 6.23 -7.45 0.73
N ALA A 156 5.65 -6.53 1.50
CA ALA A 156 6.36 -5.42 2.13
C ALA A 156 6.77 -5.86 3.55
N ASP A 157 8.07 -5.84 3.81
CA ASP A 157 8.61 -6.19 5.12
C ASP A 157 8.80 -4.93 5.96
N PHE A 158 8.36 -5.00 7.21
CA PHE A 158 8.55 -3.98 8.23
C PHE A 158 9.30 -4.59 9.40
N PHE A 159 10.17 -3.80 10.02
CA PHE A 159 10.99 -4.21 11.14
C PHE A 159 10.68 -3.36 12.37
N SER A 160 10.53 -4.00 13.52
CA SER A 160 10.45 -3.30 14.81
C SER A 160 11.82 -3.32 15.50
N PRO A 161 12.52 -2.19 15.59
CA PRO A 161 13.85 -2.13 16.21
C PRO A 161 13.85 -2.53 17.69
N SER A 162 12.73 -2.28 18.39
CA SER A 162 12.59 -2.55 19.83
C SER A 162 12.46 -4.05 20.16
N GLN A 163 12.00 -4.89 19.22
CA GLN A 163 11.69 -6.29 19.47
C GLN A 163 12.39 -7.28 18.55
N THR A 164 13.21 -6.83 17.61
CA THR A 164 13.88 -7.69 16.61
C THR A 164 12.88 -8.54 15.81
N SER A 165 11.64 -8.08 15.67
CA SER A 165 10.57 -8.78 14.95
C SER A 165 10.35 -8.19 13.57
N SER A 166 10.03 -9.04 12.60
CA SER A 166 9.62 -8.61 11.25
C SER A 166 8.12 -8.82 11.06
N HIS A 167 7.47 -7.84 10.47
CA HIS A 167 6.05 -7.84 10.17
C HIS A 167 5.85 -7.74 8.66
N ARG A 168 4.95 -8.53 8.10
CA ARG A 168 4.76 -8.63 6.66
C ARG A 168 3.40 -8.14 6.25
N LEU A 169 3.40 -7.20 5.31
CA LEU A 169 2.19 -6.71 4.66
C LEU A 169 2.14 -7.22 3.23
N GLU A 170 1.09 -7.94 2.89
CA GLU A 170 0.90 -8.47 1.54
C GLU A 170 0.09 -7.50 0.70
N LEU A 171 0.62 -7.18 -0.47
CA LEU A 171 0.03 -6.27 -1.43
C LEU A 171 -0.27 -7.02 -2.72
N LYS A 172 -1.36 -6.64 -3.38
CA LYS A 172 -1.70 -7.15 -4.70
C LYS A 172 -1.57 -6.05 -5.74
N MET A 173 -0.97 -6.38 -6.88
CA MET A 173 -0.89 -5.52 -8.05
C MET A 173 -1.71 -6.12 -9.19
N ALA A 174 -2.37 -5.27 -9.96
CA ALA A 174 -3.04 -5.64 -11.20
C ALA A 174 -2.20 -5.21 -12.41
N ASP A 175 -2.13 -6.09 -13.42
CA ASP A 175 -1.56 -5.76 -14.72
C ASP A 175 -2.55 -4.89 -15.51
N LYS A 176 -2.13 -3.69 -15.88
CA LYS A 176 -2.88 -2.75 -16.74
C LYS A 176 -2.39 -2.80 -18.19
N GLY A 177 -1.68 -3.87 -18.58
CA GLY A 177 -1.13 -4.11 -19.91
C GLY A 177 0.16 -3.36 -20.22
N LYS A 178 0.32 -2.12 -19.76
CA LYS A 178 1.53 -1.30 -19.98
C LYS A 178 2.29 -1.00 -18.70
N TYR A 179 1.71 -1.24 -17.56
CA TYR A 179 2.27 -1.02 -16.23
C TYR A 179 1.48 -1.80 -15.19
N TRP A 180 2.07 -1.99 -14.02
CA TRP A 180 1.43 -2.59 -12.87
C TRP A 180 0.93 -1.53 -11.90
N GLN A 181 -0.19 -1.80 -11.24
CA GLN A 181 -0.81 -0.87 -10.29
C GLN A 181 -1.15 -1.61 -8.99
N ILE A 182 -0.76 -1.08 -7.85
CA ILE A 182 -1.16 -1.60 -6.54
C ILE A 182 -2.65 -1.34 -6.37
N VAL A 183 -3.42 -2.37 -6.05
CA VAL A 183 -4.89 -2.31 -5.97
C VAL A 183 -5.42 -2.77 -4.62
N GLU A 184 -4.66 -3.53 -3.84
CA GLU A 184 -5.17 -4.16 -2.61
C GLU A 184 -4.05 -4.43 -1.61
N ILE A 185 -4.40 -4.38 -0.32
CA ILE A 185 -3.67 -5.02 0.78
C ILE A 185 -4.43 -6.29 1.13
N SER A 186 -3.74 -7.45 1.16
CA SER A 186 -4.41 -8.74 1.24
C SER A 186 -4.52 -9.29 2.67
N ASN A 187 -3.65 -8.87 3.59
CA ASN A 187 -3.53 -9.46 4.94
C ASN A 187 -3.51 -8.43 6.08
N LEU A 188 -4.24 -7.34 5.95
CA LEU A 188 -4.23 -6.25 6.94
C LEU A 188 -4.54 -6.74 8.37
N ASP A 189 -5.50 -7.65 8.53
CA ASP A 189 -5.89 -8.19 9.83
C ASP A 189 -4.76 -8.97 10.50
N GLN A 190 -4.01 -9.76 9.76
CA GLN A 190 -2.85 -10.51 10.25
C GLN A 190 -1.70 -9.56 10.58
N PHE A 191 -1.47 -8.56 9.73
CA PHE A 191 -0.47 -7.53 9.97
C PHE A 191 -0.76 -6.77 11.27
N LEU A 192 -1.99 -6.29 11.45
CA LEU A 192 -2.41 -5.55 12.65
C LEU A 192 -2.25 -6.40 13.92
N LYS A 193 -2.62 -7.68 13.90
CA LYS A 193 -2.38 -8.60 15.02
C LYS A 193 -0.90 -8.77 15.33
N SER A 194 -0.08 -8.87 14.31
CA SER A 194 1.36 -9.08 14.50
C SER A 194 2.03 -7.89 15.19
N ILE A 195 1.50 -6.68 14.98
CA ILE A 195 2.01 -5.47 15.61
C ILE A 195 1.41 -5.21 16.99
N GLU A 196 0.21 -5.73 17.30
CA GLU A 196 -0.39 -5.58 18.64
C GLU A 196 0.33 -6.38 19.73
N SER A 197 1.03 -7.42 19.33
CA SER A 197 1.87 -8.20 20.26
C SER A 197 3.17 -7.47 20.65
N LEU A 198 3.39 -6.27 20.15
CA LEU A 198 4.50 -5.39 20.44
C LEU A 198 4.18 -4.46 21.62
#